data_60c2585aee2ee18ae2f08946618ed372
#
_entry.id   60c2585aee2ee18ae2f08946618ed372
#
_cell.length_a   1.000
_cell.length_b   1.000
_cell.length_c   1.000
_cell.angle_alpha   90.00
_cell.angle_beta   90.00
_cell.angle_gamma   90.00
#
_symmetry.space_group_name_H-M   'P 1'
#
loop_
_entity.id
_entity.type
_entity.pdbx_description
1 polymer ?
#
loop_
_entity_poly.entity_id
_entity_poly.type
_entity_poly.pdbx_seq_one_letter_code
_entity_poly.pdbx_strand_id
1 'polypeptide(L)'
;MKITCHMIMSVDGRLISKYWSPLYNASSSVTEVYEAADAKLSADGWIVGRKTMAEYGADVVEEKEPMEGHKTMQTNTFIGKREGRPLAVVFDIQGRLHYKSPTLPSGEHIVAVLGSHVTRAYQKELEEIGVSYIMRTPGSKLEETQSALKHLEQDFNVKHMLLEGGAITCGNFLQMGLVDELSMIVYPGLDGESGHPSVIECQGVVEPLKKNRLELIDCETVGSGYVSVSYTHLRAHETRR
;
A
#
# COMPACT_ATOMS: atom_id res chain seq x y z
N MET A 1 -6.95 5.54 12.77
CA MET A 1 -6.56 5.90 11.39
C MET A 1 -7.43 5.13 10.41
N LYS A 2 -7.97 5.81 9.37
CA LYS A 2 -8.74 5.19 8.27
C LYS A 2 -7.78 4.60 7.23
N ILE A 3 -8.14 3.45 6.65
CA ILE A 3 -7.42 2.85 5.52
C ILE A 3 -8.40 2.56 4.40
N THR A 4 -8.17 3.19 3.25
CA THR A 4 -8.90 2.92 2.01
C THR A 4 -8.00 2.13 1.07
N CYS A 5 -8.38 0.90 0.71
CA CYS A 5 -7.68 0.16 -0.33
C CYS A 5 -8.08 0.75 -1.70
N HIS A 6 -7.16 1.49 -2.32
CA HIS A 6 -7.37 2.16 -3.61
C HIS A 6 -6.57 1.44 -4.69
N MET A 7 -7.26 0.87 -5.66
CA MET A 7 -6.64 0.03 -6.69
C MET A 7 -7.31 0.23 -8.04
N ILE A 8 -6.57 -0.06 -9.11
CA ILE A 8 -7.08 -0.14 -10.47
C ILE A 8 -6.91 -1.55 -11.04
N MET A 9 -7.88 -2.01 -11.81
CA MET A 9 -7.87 -3.34 -12.41
C MET A 9 -8.54 -3.35 -13.79
N SER A 10 -8.23 -4.35 -14.62
CA SER A 10 -8.99 -4.65 -15.81
C SER A 10 -10.41 -5.15 -15.49
N VAL A 11 -11.31 -5.21 -16.48
CA VAL A 11 -12.66 -5.76 -16.31
C VAL A 11 -12.66 -7.19 -15.76
N ASP A 12 -11.65 -7.98 -16.10
CA ASP A 12 -11.46 -9.35 -15.61
C ASP A 12 -10.61 -9.43 -14.30
N GLY A 13 -10.42 -8.28 -13.61
CA GLY A 13 -9.84 -8.22 -12.27
C GLY A 13 -8.34 -8.37 -12.19
N ARG A 14 -7.59 -8.12 -13.26
CA ARG A 14 -6.13 -8.24 -13.32
C ARG A 14 -5.44 -6.93 -12.95
N LEU A 15 -4.26 -7.06 -12.33
CA LEU A 15 -3.52 -5.92 -11.77
C LEU A 15 -2.56 -5.25 -12.78
N ILE A 16 -1.93 -6.02 -13.67
CA ILE A 16 -0.75 -5.54 -14.43
C ILE A 16 -1.18 -4.91 -15.75
N SER A 17 -1.24 -3.58 -15.77
CA SER A 17 -1.78 -2.78 -16.87
C SER A 17 -1.09 -2.97 -18.23
N LYS A 18 0.19 -3.35 -18.28
CA LYS A 18 0.93 -3.57 -19.53
C LYS A 18 0.37 -4.73 -20.39
N TYR A 19 -0.45 -5.60 -19.79
CA TYR A 19 -1.08 -6.72 -20.47
C TYR A 19 -2.53 -6.45 -20.87
N TRP A 20 -3.08 -5.31 -20.46
CA TRP A 20 -4.49 -5.00 -20.76
C TRP A 20 -4.67 -4.60 -22.22
N SER A 21 -5.80 -5.02 -22.79
CA SER A 21 -6.19 -4.60 -24.13
C SER A 21 -6.32 -3.07 -24.21
N PRO A 22 -5.95 -2.43 -25.32
CA PRO A 22 -6.01 -0.98 -25.47
C PRO A 22 -7.45 -0.45 -25.47
N LEU A 23 -7.62 0.78 -25.04
CA LEU A 23 -8.91 1.49 -25.15
C LEU A 23 -9.22 1.84 -26.61
N TYR A 24 -10.51 1.75 -26.97
CA TYR A 24 -10.98 2.15 -28.30
C TYR A 24 -10.77 3.63 -28.57
N ASN A 25 -11.05 4.50 -27.59
CA ASN A 25 -10.85 5.94 -27.66
C ASN A 25 -10.25 6.43 -26.33
N ALA A 26 -8.94 6.35 -26.19
CA ALA A 26 -8.27 6.85 -24.99
C ALA A 26 -8.10 8.37 -25.05
N SER A 27 -8.84 9.10 -24.21
CA SER A 27 -8.60 10.53 -23.95
C SER A 27 -7.79 10.77 -22.68
N SER A 28 -7.61 9.73 -21.84
CA SER A 28 -6.86 9.78 -20.58
C SER A 28 -6.05 8.49 -20.39
N SER A 29 -4.84 8.62 -19.89
CA SER A 29 -4.02 7.47 -19.51
C SER A 29 -4.54 6.80 -18.23
N VAL A 30 -4.12 5.56 -18.00
CA VAL A 30 -4.40 4.83 -16.75
C VAL A 30 -3.94 5.62 -15.54
N THR A 31 -2.73 6.20 -15.60
CA THR A 31 -2.12 7.00 -14.53
C THR A 31 -2.94 8.25 -14.23
N GLU A 32 -3.32 9.02 -15.24
CA GLU A 32 -4.13 10.24 -15.04
C GLU A 32 -5.48 9.96 -14.38
N VAL A 33 -6.17 8.87 -14.76
CA VAL A 33 -7.43 8.49 -14.14
C VAL A 33 -7.23 8.04 -12.70
N TYR A 34 -6.17 7.28 -12.44
CA TYR A 34 -5.83 6.79 -11.11
C TYR A 34 -5.51 7.96 -10.16
N GLU A 35 -4.58 8.85 -10.56
CA GLU A 35 -4.17 10.02 -9.77
C GLU A 35 -5.33 10.99 -9.52
N ALA A 36 -6.22 11.18 -10.50
CA ALA A 36 -7.40 12.03 -10.33
C ALA A 36 -8.42 11.44 -9.32
N ALA A 37 -8.50 10.11 -9.22
CA ALA A 37 -9.34 9.45 -8.22
C ALA A 37 -8.68 9.46 -6.84
N ASP A 38 -7.36 9.23 -6.76
CA ASP A 38 -6.55 9.35 -5.54
C ASP A 38 -6.72 10.73 -4.89
N ALA A 39 -6.57 11.79 -5.67
CA ALA A 39 -6.69 13.17 -5.20
C ALA A 39 -8.05 13.47 -4.54
N LYS A 40 -9.15 12.83 -4.98
CA LYS A 40 -10.49 12.97 -4.38
C LYS A 40 -10.55 12.37 -2.97
N LEU A 41 -9.72 11.35 -2.67
CA LEU A 41 -9.73 10.65 -1.38
C LEU A 41 -9.05 11.44 -0.26
N SER A 42 -8.25 12.47 -0.60
CA SER A 42 -7.63 13.41 0.36
C SER A 42 -6.91 12.71 1.51
N ALA A 43 -6.06 11.73 1.21
CA ALA A 43 -5.30 10.99 2.20
C ALA A 43 -3.99 11.69 2.62
N ASP A 44 -3.45 11.30 3.76
CA ASP A 44 -2.16 11.81 4.28
C ASP A 44 -0.95 11.15 3.60
N GLY A 45 -1.20 10.16 2.75
CA GLY A 45 -0.22 9.39 2.00
C GLY A 45 -0.73 8.00 1.67
N TRP A 46 0.16 7.13 1.23
CA TRP A 46 -0.16 5.79 0.75
C TRP A 46 0.76 4.70 1.33
N ILE A 47 0.29 3.47 1.29
CA ILE A 47 0.96 2.27 1.80
C ILE A 47 1.12 1.27 0.65
N VAL A 48 2.34 0.76 0.46
CA VAL A 48 2.62 -0.31 -0.50
C VAL A 48 3.52 -1.39 0.10
N GLY A 49 3.58 -2.53 -0.59
CA GLY A 49 4.57 -3.56 -0.34
C GLY A 49 5.92 -3.26 -0.99
N ARG A 50 6.97 -3.95 -0.52
CA ARG A 50 8.35 -3.81 -0.99
C ARG A 50 8.49 -3.89 -2.52
N LYS A 51 7.88 -4.89 -3.16
CA LYS A 51 7.99 -5.07 -4.62
C LYS A 51 7.40 -3.89 -5.40
N THR A 52 6.25 -3.40 -4.97
CA THR A 52 5.62 -2.23 -5.59
C THR A 52 6.49 -0.99 -5.43
N MET A 53 7.07 -0.76 -4.25
CA MET A 53 8.00 0.35 -4.05
C MET A 53 9.24 0.23 -4.96
N ALA A 54 9.81 -0.96 -5.11
CA ALA A 54 10.97 -1.19 -5.98
C ALA A 54 10.65 -0.97 -7.47
N GLU A 55 9.41 -1.25 -7.89
CA GLU A 55 8.98 -1.11 -9.29
C GLU A 55 8.65 0.34 -9.66
N TYR A 56 8.00 1.07 -8.77
CA TYR A 56 7.50 2.42 -9.03
C TYR A 56 8.28 3.53 -8.33
N GLY A 57 9.10 3.20 -7.34
CA GLY A 57 9.94 4.17 -6.65
C GLY A 57 11.18 4.51 -7.48
N ALA A 58 11.18 5.63 -8.19
CA ALA A 58 12.38 6.11 -8.85
C ALA A 58 13.51 6.27 -7.82
N ASP A 59 14.71 5.84 -8.18
CA ASP A 59 15.88 5.85 -7.29
C ASP A 59 15.81 4.90 -6.08
N VAL A 60 14.88 3.95 -6.07
CA VAL A 60 14.81 2.88 -5.09
C VAL A 60 15.44 1.62 -5.68
N VAL A 61 16.40 1.04 -4.97
CA VAL A 61 17.08 -0.20 -5.38
C VAL A 61 16.68 -1.33 -4.43
N GLU A 62 16.25 -2.46 -4.99
CA GLU A 62 15.97 -3.67 -4.21
C GLU A 62 17.15 -4.64 -4.28
N GLU A 63 17.74 -4.95 -3.13
CA GLU A 63 18.76 -6.00 -3.03
C GLU A 63 18.09 -7.37 -2.81
N LYS A 64 18.77 -8.44 -3.35
CA LYS A 64 18.26 -9.81 -3.21
C LYS A 64 18.27 -10.29 -1.77
N GLU A 65 19.31 -9.95 -1.05
CA GLU A 65 19.52 -10.33 0.35
C GLU A 65 19.49 -9.11 1.25
N PRO A 66 19.03 -9.23 2.50
CA PRO A 66 19.13 -8.16 3.48
C PRO A 66 20.59 -7.84 3.81
N MET A 67 20.88 -6.59 4.17
CA MET A 67 22.21 -6.18 4.58
C MET A 67 22.70 -7.00 5.77
N GLU A 68 23.88 -7.60 5.66
CA GLU A 68 24.50 -8.36 6.73
C GLU A 68 24.94 -7.47 7.92
N GLY A 69 24.89 -8.01 9.11
CA GLY A 69 25.33 -7.29 10.32
C GLY A 69 24.66 -7.78 11.59
N HIS A 70 25.00 -7.11 12.70
CA HIS A 70 24.38 -7.40 13.98
C HIS A 70 22.91 -6.97 13.99
N LYS A 71 22.04 -7.93 14.29
CA LYS A 71 20.61 -7.68 14.49
C LYS A 71 20.43 -6.95 15.81
N THR A 72 19.68 -5.87 15.80
CA THR A 72 19.32 -5.16 17.02
C THR A 72 17.86 -5.47 17.35
N MET A 73 17.58 -5.79 18.61
CA MET A 73 16.20 -5.91 19.10
C MET A 73 15.62 -4.53 19.50
N GLN A 74 16.13 -3.45 18.90
CA GLN A 74 15.62 -2.11 19.17
C GLN A 74 14.30 -1.92 18.41
N THR A 75 13.28 -1.47 19.11
CA THR A 75 11.94 -1.16 18.60
C THR A 75 11.75 0.35 18.35
N ASN A 76 12.85 1.09 18.13
CA ASN A 76 12.80 2.53 18.01
C ASN A 76 12.31 2.96 16.62
N THR A 77 11.37 3.89 16.61
CA THR A 77 11.00 4.65 15.41
C THR A 77 12.00 5.79 15.20
N PHE A 78 12.44 6.00 13.96
CA PHE A 78 13.21 7.17 13.56
C PHE A 78 12.33 8.05 12.65
N ILE A 79 12.27 9.34 12.96
CA ILE A 79 11.49 10.31 12.22
C ILE A 79 12.43 11.31 11.58
N GLY A 80 12.59 11.23 10.27
CA GLY A 80 13.32 12.20 9.45
C GLY A 80 12.50 13.48 9.24
N LYS A 81 13.07 14.41 8.48
CA LYS A 81 12.41 15.71 8.20
C LYS A 81 11.30 15.58 7.16
N ARG A 82 10.09 15.30 7.62
CA ARG A 82 8.88 15.19 6.77
C ARG A 82 8.48 16.53 6.12
N GLU A 83 8.62 17.65 6.81
CA GLU A 83 8.28 19.00 6.34
C GLU A 83 6.84 19.14 5.81
N GLY A 84 5.88 18.45 6.43
CA GLY A 84 4.47 18.48 6.03
C GLY A 84 4.12 17.69 4.76
N ARG A 85 5.08 16.97 4.15
CA ARG A 85 4.83 16.16 2.94
C ARG A 85 3.89 15.00 3.21
N PRO A 86 3.11 14.54 2.22
CA PRO A 86 2.44 13.25 2.28
C PRO A 86 3.44 12.12 2.53
N LEU A 87 2.98 10.96 2.96
CA LEU A 87 3.84 9.81 3.25
C LEU A 87 3.78 8.74 2.17
N ALA A 88 4.95 8.23 1.78
CA ALA A 88 5.11 7.00 1.03
C ALA A 88 5.54 5.89 2.02
N VAL A 89 4.59 5.10 2.51
CA VAL A 89 4.84 4.06 3.51
C VAL A 89 5.07 2.72 2.83
N VAL A 90 6.22 2.09 3.09
CA VAL A 90 6.55 0.80 2.51
C VAL A 90 6.74 -0.28 3.56
N PHE A 91 6.06 -1.40 3.39
CA PHE A 91 6.27 -2.60 4.20
C PHE A 91 7.48 -3.40 3.67
N ASP A 92 8.68 -2.96 4.05
CA ASP A 92 9.95 -3.64 3.76
C ASP A 92 10.48 -4.37 5.00
N ILE A 93 9.80 -5.45 5.35
CA ILE A 93 10.04 -6.18 6.59
C ILE A 93 11.47 -6.72 6.70
N GLN A 94 12.13 -6.96 5.58
CA GLN A 94 13.48 -7.51 5.53
C GLN A 94 14.58 -6.45 5.45
N GLY A 95 14.23 -5.18 5.19
CA GLY A 95 15.22 -4.11 5.00
C GLY A 95 16.06 -4.34 3.74
N ARG A 96 15.42 -4.44 2.58
CA ARG A 96 16.06 -4.75 1.30
C ARG A 96 16.00 -3.60 0.30
N LEU A 97 15.31 -2.51 0.64
CA LEU A 97 15.20 -1.35 -0.22
C LEU A 97 16.21 -0.28 0.18
N HIS A 98 17.03 0.14 -0.75
CA HIS A 98 18.01 1.19 -0.58
C HIS A 98 17.55 2.45 -1.32
N TYR A 99 17.70 3.61 -0.69
CA TYR A 99 17.18 4.88 -1.16
C TYR A 99 18.31 5.88 -1.40
N LYS A 100 18.14 6.79 -2.34
CA LYS A 100 19.06 7.91 -2.58
C LYS A 100 18.60 9.21 -1.93
N SER A 101 17.31 9.29 -1.57
CA SER A 101 16.67 10.48 -1.01
C SER A 101 15.66 10.07 0.05
N PRO A 102 15.37 10.93 1.04
CA PRO A 102 14.29 10.70 2.00
C PRO A 102 12.89 10.94 1.40
N THR A 103 12.84 11.41 0.14
CA THR A 103 11.59 11.71 -0.58
C THR A 103 11.60 11.07 -1.95
N LEU A 104 10.43 10.68 -2.43
CA LEU A 104 10.21 10.31 -3.81
C LEU A 104 10.23 11.54 -4.73
N PRO A 105 10.49 11.39 -6.03
CA PRO A 105 10.41 12.51 -6.99
C PRO A 105 9.03 13.17 -7.04
N SER A 106 7.96 12.45 -6.75
CA SER A 106 6.58 12.93 -6.61
C SER A 106 6.34 13.79 -5.35
N GLY A 107 7.28 13.75 -4.39
CA GLY A 107 7.31 14.67 -3.25
C GLY A 107 7.00 14.04 -1.89
N GLU A 108 6.55 12.79 -1.82
CA GLU A 108 6.21 12.11 -0.58
C GLU A 108 7.46 11.78 0.23
N HIS A 109 7.35 11.89 1.55
CA HIS A 109 8.38 11.46 2.49
C HIS A 109 8.29 9.94 2.71
N ILE A 110 9.43 9.25 2.58
CA ILE A 110 9.50 7.79 2.68
C ILE A 110 9.52 7.35 4.15
N VAL A 111 8.67 6.37 4.49
CA VAL A 111 8.64 5.70 5.78
C VAL A 111 8.74 4.19 5.59
N ALA A 112 9.83 3.58 5.98
CA ALA A 112 10.03 2.13 5.91
C ALA A 112 9.50 1.43 7.17
N VAL A 113 8.56 0.49 7.01
CA VAL A 113 8.11 -0.40 8.08
C VAL A 113 8.98 -1.66 8.08
N LEU A 114 9.77 -1.83 9.14
CA LEU A 114 10.84 -2.81 9.24
C LEU A 114 10.52 -3.92 10.26
N GLY A 115 11.02 -5.12 9.99
CA GLY A 115 11.00 -6.23 10.95
C GLY A 115 12.11 -6.13 11.99
N SER A 116 11.93 -6.81 13.12
CA SER A 116 12.88 -6.80 14.25
C SER A 116 14.25 -7.43 13.95
N HIS A 117 14.39 -8.12 12.81
CA HIS A 117 15.64 -8.76 12.39
C HIS A 117 16.51 -7.88 11.48
N VAL A 118 16.07 -6.67 11.17
CA VAL A 118 16.83 -5.73 10.35
C VAL A 118 18.06 -5.26 11.11
N THR A 119 19.20 -5.15 10.42
CA THR A 119 20.49 -4.84 11.06
C THR A 119 20.62 -3.36 11.44
N ARG A 120 21.47 -3.07 12.44
CA ARG A 120 21.76 -1.68 12.81
C ARG A 120 22.48 -0.92 11.68
N ALA A 121 23.23 -1.61 10.84
CA ALA A 121 23.89 -1.01 9.69
C ALA A 121 22.87 -0.42 8.70
N TYR A 122 21.83 -1.18 8.39
CA TYR A 122 20.76 -0.72 7.52
C TYR A 122 19.94 0.44 8.14
N GLN A 123 19.64 0.39 9.44
CA GLN A 123 19.00 1.50 10.13
C GLN A 123 19.81 2.80 10.04
N LYS A 124 21.15 2.71 10.23
CA LYS A 124 22.05 3.86 10.08
C LYS A 124 22.05 4.43 8.66
N GLU A 125 22.03 3.58 7.65
CA GLU A 125 21.89 4.03 6.26
C GLU A 125 20.63 4.87 6.07
N LEU A 126 19.48 4.40 6.56
CA LEU A 126 18.23 5.16 6.49
C LEU A 126 18.31 6.48 7.26
N GLU A 127 18.91 6.47 8.46
CA GLU A 127 19.13 7.67 9.28
C GLU A 127 20.00 8.71 8.57
N GLU A 128 21.08 8.28 7.93
CA GLU A 128 22.02 9.14 7.19
C GLU A 128 21.36 9.77 5.96
N ILE A 129 20.53 9.02 5.26
CA ILE A 129 19.76 9.52 4.11
C ILE A 129 18.61 10.43 4.60
N GLY A 130 18.09 10.21 5.83
CA GLY A 130 16.94 10.90 6.39
C GLY A 130 15.59 10.21 6.10
N VAL A 131 15.59 8.96 5.64
CA VAL A 131 14.41 8.12 5.47
C VAL A 131 13.87 7.73 6.84
N SER A 132 12.59 7.99 7.11
CA SER A 132 11.95 7.55 8.35
C SER A 132 11.76 6.04 8.37
N TYR A 133 11.81 5.45 9.57
CA TYR A 133 11.44 4.05 9.71
C TYR A 133 10.68 3.76 11.01
N ILE A 134 9.86 2.73 10.97
CA ILE A 134 9.11 2.18 12.09
C ILE A 134 9.56 0.73 12.28
N MET A 135 10.10 0.41 13.46
CA MET A 135 10.40 -0.98 13.83
C MET A 135 9.12 -1.62 14.38
N ARG A 136 8.65 -2.70 13.75
CA ARG A 136 7.47 -3.42 14.24
C ARG A 136 7.78 -4.11 15.58
N THR A 137 6.83 -4.02 16.51
CA THR A 137 6.90 -4.78 17.75
C THR A 137 6.69 -6.27 17.44
N PRO A 138 7.55 -7.18 17.92
CA PRO A 138 7.38 -8.62 17.69
C PRO A 138 6.03 -9.14 18.17
N GLY A 139 5.38 -9.98 17.36
CA GLY A 139 4.07 -10.54 17.66
C GLY A 139 3.53 -11.34 16.48
N SER A 140 2.24 -11.62 16.49
CA SER A 140 1.54 -12.13 15.31
C SER A 140 1.58 -11.11 14.18
N LYS A 141 1.36 -11.54 12.94
CA LYS A 141 1.33 -10.66 11.77
C LYS A 141 0.35 -9.49 11.94
N LEU A 142 -0.80 -9.74 12.57
CA LEU A 142 -1.80 -8.72 12.87
C LEU A 142 -1.26 -7.71 13.89
N GLU A 143 -0.74 -8.17 15.04
CA GLU A 143 -0.20 -7.29 16.09
C GLU A 143 0.96 -6.44 15.60
N GLU A 144 1.88 -7.03 14.85
CA GLU A 144 3.00 -6.32 14.23
C GLU A 144 2.54 -5.23 13.26
N THR A 145 1.51 -5.53 12.42
CA THR A 145 0.95 -4.55 11.48
C THR A 145 0.20 -3.46 12.22
N GLN A 146 -0.62 -3.80 13.22
CA GLN A 146 -1.34 -2.83 14.05
C GLN A 146 -0.36 -1.91 14.82
N SER A 147 0.75 -2.45 15.31
CA SER A 147 1.81 -1.65 15.93
C SER A 147 2.38 -0.59 14.97
N ALA A 148 2.69 -0.98 13.73
CA ALA A 148 3.18 -0.05 12.73
C ALA A 148 2.15 1.03 12.39
N LEU A 149 0.88 0.66 12.22
CA LEU A 149 -0.21 1.62 11.97
C LEU A 149 -0.42 2.59 13.13
N LYS A 150 -0.26 2.11 14.36
CA LYS A 150 -0.33 2.97 15.56
C LYS A 150 0.80 4.01 15.58
N HIS A 151 2.01 3.63 15.19
CA HIS A 151 3.12 4.58 15.05
C HIS A 151 2.85 5.61 13.94
N LEU A 152 2.29 5.22 12.80
CA LEU A 152 1.87 6.18 11.76
C LEU A 152 0.87 7.20 12.31
N GLU A 153 -0.12 6.74 13.06
CA GLU A 153 -1.13 7.62 13.66
C GLU A 153 -0.54 8.56 14.73
N GLN A 154 0.29 8.04 15.63
CA GLN A 154 0.77 8.76 16.80
C GLN A 154 2.00 9.62 16.52
N ASP A 155 3.00 9.06 15.80
CA ASP A 155 4.30 9.69 15.62
C ASP A 155 4.33 10.56 14.35
N PHE A 156 3.52 10.21 13.33
CA PHE A 156 3.42 10.95 12.07
C PHE A 156 2.12 11.75 11.94
N ASN A 157 1.21 11.68 12.93
CA ASN A 157 -0.08 12.36 12.93
C ASN A 157 -0.93 12.08 11.68
N VAL A 158 -0.96 10.80 11.26
CA VAL A 158 -1.71 10.33 10.10
C VAL A 158 -3.14 9.99 10.51
N LYS A 159 -4.12 10.38 9.71
CA LYS A 159 -5.55 10.10 9.93
C LYS A 159 -6.13 9.19 8.85
N HIS A 160 -5.65 9.30 7.62
CA HIS A 160 -6.13 8.54 6.48
C HIS A 160 -4.97 8.12 5.57
N MET A 161 -4.89 6.83 5.24
CA MET A 161 -3.91 6.29 4.29
C MET A 161 -4.61 5.52 3.17
N LEU A 162 -4.07 5.62 1.97
CA LEU A 162 -4.43 4.74 0.86
C LEU A 162 -3.55 3.49 0.91
N LEU A 163 -4.14 2.34 0.70
CA LEU A 163 -3.43 1.08 0.50
C LEU A 163 -3.43 0.79 -1.01
N GLU A 164 -2.28 1.00 -1.66
CA GLU A 164 -2.12 0.99 -3.11
C GLU A 164 -1.33 -0.20 -3.66
N GLY A 165 -1.25 -1.22 -2.86
CA GLY A 165 -0.76 -2.49 -3.40
C GLY A 165 0.59 -2.98 -2.88
N GLY A 166 1.25 -3.99 -3.54
CA GLY A 166 0.60 -4.89 -4.54
C GLY A 166 -0.48 -5.83 -3.99
N ALA A 167 -0.97 -6.69 -4.88
CA ALA A 167 -2.08 -7.61 -4.62
C ALA A 167 -2.01 -8.35 -3.27
N ILE A 168 -0.85 -8.90 -2.94
CA ILE A 168 -0.63 -9.64 -1.69
C ILE A 168 -0.69 -8.72 -0.46
N THR A 169 -0.20 -7.48 -0.57
CA THR A 169 -0.26 -6.51 0.52
C THR A 169 -1.71 -6.14 0.79
N CYS A 170 -2.49 -5.85 -0.24
CA CYS A 170 -3.93 -5.58 -0.13
C CYS A 170 -4.68 -6.77 0.48
N GLY A 171 -4.42 -7.99 -0.01
CA GLY A 171 -5.02 -9.22 0.52
C GLY A 171 -4.69 -9.46 1.98
N ASN A 172 -3.44 -9.20 2.41
CA ASN A 172 -3.03 -9.33 3.81
C ASN A 172 -3.77 -8.34 4.72
N PHE A 173 -3.89 -7.07 4.33
CA PHE A 173 -4.62 -6.05 5.11
C PHE A 173 -6.10 -6.39 5.22
N LEU A 174 -6.72 -6.85 4.14
CA LEU A 174 -8.11 -7.31 4.14
C LEU A 174 -8.32 -8.54 5.04
N GLN A 175 -7.42 -9.54 4.98
CA GLN A 175 -7.48 -10.73 5.86
C GLN A 175 -7.37 -10.35 7.34
N MET A 176 -6.60 -9.32 7.65
CA MET A 176 -6.43 -8.81 9.02
C MET A 176 -7.58 -7.89 9.47
N GLY A 177 -8.55 -7.57 8.58
CA GLY A 177 -9.65 -6.64 8.90
C GLY A 177 -9.19 -5.20 9.13
N LEU A 178 -8.10 -4.79 8.48
CA LEU A 178 -7.48 -3.47 8.65
C LEU A 178 -7.91 -2.44 7.59
N VAL A 179 -8.71 -2.84 6.62
CA VAL A 179 -9.25 -1.97 5.57
C VAL A 179 -10.65 -1.50 5.98
N ASP A 180 -10.92 -0.21 5.88
CA ASP A 180 -12.22 0.40 6.19
C ASP A 180 -13.06 0.58 4.92
N GLU A 181 -12.41 0.91 3.79
CA GLU A 181 -13.08 1.11 2.50
C GLU A 181 -12.29 0.50 1.35
N LEU A 182 -12.99 0.10 0.31
CA LEU A 182 -12.44 -0.26 -1.00
C LEU A 182 -12.82 0.82 -2.00
N SER A 183 -11.84 1.36 -2.71
CA SER A 183 -12.01 2.26 -3.85
C SER A 183 -11.36 1.59 -5.06
N MET A 184 -12.19 1.15 -6.00
CA MET A 184 -11.73 0.33 -7.13
C MET A 184 -12.02 1.07 -8.44
N ILE A 185 -11.01 1.19 -9.28
CA ILE A 185 -11.17 1.68 -10.65
C ILE A 185 -11.15 0.49 -11.59
N VAL A 186 -12.19 0.33 -12.38
CA VAL A 186 -12.26 -0.70 -13.41
C VAL A 186 -11.90 -0.10 -14.75
N TYR A 187 -10.77 -0.52 -15.29
CA TYR A 187 -10.32 -0.18 -16.64
C TYR A 187 -11.14 -0.96 -17.68
N PRO A 188 -11.68 -0.33 -18.73
CA PRO A 188 -12.53 -1.00 -19.71
C PRO A 188 -11.74 -1.82 -20.74
N GLY A 189 -10.92 -2.72 -20.28
CA GLY A 189 -10.10 -3.64 -21.06
C GLY A 189 -9.89 -4.96 -20.34
N LEU A 190 -9.38 -5.95 -21.06
CA LEU A 190 -9.18 -7.32 -20.62
C LEU A 190 -7.68 -7.67 -20.66
N ASP A 191 -7.22 -8.44 -19.69
CA ASP A 191 -5.95 -9.16 -19.74
C ASP A 191 -6.15 -10.56 -20.35
N GLY A 192 -7.08 -11.34 -19.79
CA GLY A 192 -7.46 -12.65 -20.28
C GLY A 192 -6.44 -13.77 -20.05
N GLU A 193 -5.23 -13.48 -19.58
CA GLU A 193 -4.17 -14.47 -19.44
C GLU A 193 -4.23 -15.18 -18.08
N SER A 194 -4.10 -16.52 -18.13
CA SER A 194 -4.04 -17.35 -16.93
C SER A 194 -2.71 -17.17 -16.19
N GLY A 195 -2.76 -17.05 -14.87
CA GLY A 195 -1.57 -16.92 -14.02
C GLY A 195 -1.11 -15.48 -13.78
N HIS A 196 -1.67 -14.50 -14.46
CA HIS A 196 -1.44 -13.10 -14.10
C HIS A 196 -2.10 -12.76 -12.76
N PRO A 197 -1.49 -11.89 -11.93
CA PRO A 197 -2.01 -11.58 -10.61
C PRO A 197 -3.36 -10.86 -10.68
N SER A 198 -4.26 -11.22 -9.79
CA SER A 198 -5.48 -10.46 -9.55
C SER A 198 -5.17 -9.18 -8.76
N VAL A 199 -6.11 -8.25 -8.72
CA VAL A 199 -5.95 -6.98 -8.00
C VAL A 199 -5.79 -7.18 -6.49
N ILE A 200 -6.36 -8.26 -5.94
CA ILE A 200 -6.24 -8.66 -4.53
C ILE A 200 -5.92 -10.16 -4.48
N GLU A 201 -4.82 -10.51 -3.82
CA GLU A 201 -4.40 -11.89 -3.64
C GLU A 201 -4.10 -12.20 -2.18
N CYS A 202 -4.57 -13.34 -1.71
CA CYS A 202 -4.29 -13.83 -0.36
C CYS A 202 -3.38 -15.03 -0.40
N GLN A 203 -2.35 -15.01 0.42
CA GLN A 203 -1.52 -16.17 0.67
C GLN A 203 -2.02 -16.90 1.93
N GLY A 204 -2.26 -18.21 1.82
CA GLY A 204 -2.71 -19.04 2.92
C GLY A 204 -4.24 -19.08 3.09
N VAL A 205 -4.75 -18.94 4.32
CA VAL A 205 -6.16 -19.15 4.63
C VAL A 205 -7.01 -17.98 4.16
N VAL A 206 -7.94 -18.21 3.25
CA VAL A 206 -8.84 -17.18 2.65
C VAL A 206 -10.18 -17.02 3.38
N GLU A 207 -10.49 -17.89 4.38
CA GLU A 207 -11.75 -17.84 5.11
C GLU A 207 -12.10 -16.48 5.75
N PRO A 208 -11.13 -15.69 6.28
CA PRO A 208 -11.44 -14.35 6.76
C PRO A 208 -12.07 -13.44 5.71
N LEU A 209 -11.63 -13.50 4.45
CA LEU A 209 -12.19 -12.68 3.37
C LEU A 209 -13.63 -13.03 3.04
N LYS A 210 -14.01 -14.29 3.12
CA LYS A 210 -15.39 -14.73 2.86
C LYS A 210 -16.40 -14.22 3.89
N LYS A 211 -15.92 -13.71 5.02
CA LYS A 211 -16.74 -13.10 6.08
C LYS A 211 -16.90 -11.61 5.91
N ASN A 212 -16.11 -11.00 5.02
CA ASN A 212 -16.19 -9.57 4.75
C ASN A 212 -17.51 -9.27 4.01
N ARG A 213 -18.22 -8.28 4.52
CA ARG A 213 -19.42 -7.75 3.86
C ARG A 213 -19.11 -6.36 3.35
N LEU A 214 -19.40 -6.14 2.09
CA LEU A 214 -19.20 -4.87 1.43
C LEU A 214 -20.57 -4.24 1.18
N GLU A 215 -20.69 -2.96 1.51
CA GLU A 215 -21.84 -2.15 1.16
C GLU A 215 -21.41 -1.10 0.14
N LEU A 216 -22.15 -1.00 -0.97
CA LEU A 216 -21.86 -0.02 -2.00
C LEU A 216 -22.07 1.40 -1.48
N ILE A 217 -21.04 2.23 -1.60
CA ILE A 217 -21.08 3.65 -1.25
C ILE A 217 -21.41 4.45 -2.51
N ASP A 218 -20.67 4.23 -3.60
CA ASP A 218 -20.76 5.01 -4.82
C ASP A 218 -20.31 4.20 -6.05
N CYS A 219 -20.86 4.57 -7.22
CA CYS A 219 -20.47 4.00 -8.50
C CYS A 219 -20.65 5.06 -9.60
N GLU A 220 -19.56 5.49 -10.20
CA GLU A 220 -19.56 6.52 -11.24
C GLU A 220 -18.71 6.12 -12.45
N THR A 221 -19.06 6.64 -13.62
CA THR A 221 -18.18 6.54 -14.80
C THR A 221 -17.17 7.68 -14.76
N VAL A 222 -15.89 7.37 -14.93
CA VAL A 222 -14.79 8.33 -14.92
C VAL A 222 -13.97 8.22 -16.20
N GLY A 223 -13.47 9.35 -16.69
CA GLY A 223 -12.63 9.39 -17.89
C GLY A 223 -13.26 8.70 -19.11
N SER A 224 -12.44 7.97 -19.85
CA SER A 224 -12.83 7.31 -21.11
C SER A 224 -13.49 5.94 -20.89
N GLY A 225 -14.56 5.87 -20.09
CA GLY A 225 -15.32 4.65 -19.85
C GLY A 225 -14.80 3.77 -18.71
N TYR A 226 -13.92 4.29 -17.87
CA TYR A 226 -13.60 3.65 -16.60
C TYR A 226 -14.79 3.72 -15.64
N VAL A 227 -14.87 2.77 -14.73
CA VAL A 227 -15.85 2.78 -13.65
C VAL A 227 -15.11 2.89 -12.32
N SER A 228 -15.42 3.93 -11.55
CA SER A 228 -15.01 4.05 -10.16
C SER A 228 -16.10 3.49 -9.26
N VAL A 229 -15.77 2.57 -8.38
CA VAL A 229 -16.71 1.98 -7.44
C VAL A 229 -16.10 1.96 -6.03
N SER A 230 -16.89 2.40 -5.06
CA SER A 230 -16.49 2.45 -3.66
C SER A 230 -17.39 1.60 -2.78
N TYR A 231 -16.80 0.87 -1.86
CA TYR A 231 -17.49 0.06 -0.87
C TYR A 231 -16.96 0.36 0.53
N THR A 232 -17.86 0.38 1.54
CA THR A 232 -17.45 0.30 2.93
C THR A 232 -17.32 -1.17 3.35
N HIS A 233 -16.38 -1.44 4.25
CA HIS A 233 -16.19 -2.76 4.82
C HIS A 233 -16.96 -2.86 6.14
N LEU A 234 -18.09 -3.57 6.12
CA LEU A 234 -18.89 -3.81 7.32
C LEU A 234 -18.18 -4.82 8.24
N ARG A 235 -17.67 -4.34 9.36
CA ARG A 235 -17.13 -5.22 10.41
C ARG A 235 -18.26 -6.00 11.07
N ALA A 236 -17.99 -7.24 11.51
CA ALA A 236 -18.98 -8.15 12.06
C ALA A 236 -19.80 -7.60 13.27
N HIS A 237 -19.38 -6.48 13.86
CA HIS A 237 -20.07 -5.81 14.97
C HIS A 237 -21.05 -4.70 14.54
N GLU A 238 -21.04 -4.29 13.26
CA GLU A 238 -21.89 -3.19 12.75
C GLU A 238 -23.20 -3.68 12.11
N THR A 239 -23.40 -4.98 11.99
CA THR A 239 -24.59 -5.59 11.38
C THR A 239 -25.80 -5.70 12.31
N ARG A 240 -25.87 -4.88 13.36
CA ARG A 240 -27.06 -4.81 14.25
C ARG A 240 -27.55 -3.36 14.39
N ARG A 241 -28.30 -2.93 13.38
CA ARG A 241 -29.44 -1.99 13.59
C ARG A 241 -30.45 -2.09 12.48
#